data_0081e2faecdfd2f13703378c2d272c12
#
_entry.id   0081e2faecdfd2f13703378c2d272c12
#
_cell.length_a   1.000
_cell.length_b   1.000
_cell.length_c   1.000
_cell.angle_alpha   90.00
_cell.angle_beta   90.00
_cell.angle_gamma   90.00
#
_symmetry.space_group_name_H-M   'P 1'
#
loop_
_entity.id
_entity.type
_entity.pdbx_description
1 polymer ?
#
loop_
_entity_poly.entity_id
_entity_poly.type
_entity_poly.pdbx_seq_one_letter_code
_entity_poly.pdbx_strand_id
1 'polypeptide(L)'
;AEATIELLSKYGVTTIFGIPGVHTLDFCRSLTDKPSDPNKIRHVQARNEQGAGFMAEGWARATGDVGVALVISGPGVTNASTALGQCYADSLPLLLISAEPKSESLGKGQGVLHEITEQKKVTEPLTAFSETVKTPNDVPILLEQAFTIFRSKRPRPVHISIPIDIQAQPVNTNWKPIPTPPRPKASEDDLSKAISLITVSYTHLTLPT
;
A
#
# COMPACT_ATOMS: atom_id res chain seq x y z
N ALA A 1 -10.23 1.18 12.04
CA ALA A 1 -8.76 1.27 12.08
C ALA A 1 -8.12 0.02 12.68
N GLU A 2 -8.47 -0.38 13.90
CA GLU A 2 -7.83 -1.50 14.61
C GLU A 2 -7.88 -2.80 13.79
N ALA A 3 -9.05 -3.20 13.32
CA ALA A 3 -9.20 -4.41 12.51
C ALA A 3 -8.38 -4.36 11.20
N THR A 4 -8.18 -3.17 10.62
CA THR A 4 -7.33 -2.98 9.45
C THR A 4 -5.87 -3.28 9.78
N ILE A 5 -5.36 -2.75 10.90
CA ILE A 5 -3.98 -3.00 11.37
C ILE A 5 -3.78 -4.48 11.69
N GLU A 6 -4.75 -5.11 12.36
CA GLU A 6 -4.69 -6.56 12.63
C GLU A 6 -4.69 -7.38 11.35
N LEU A 7 -5.49 -7.00 10.35
CA LEU A 7 -5.51 -7.72 9.08
C LEU A 7 -4.21 -7.54 8.30
N LEU A 8 -3.61 -6.35 8.29
CA LEU A 8 -2.29 -6.11 7.69
C LEU A 8 -1.20 -6.98 8.34
N SER A 9 -1.19 -7.07 9.68
CA SER A 9 -0.28 -7.97 10.40
C SER A 9 -0.44 -9.44 9.96
N LYS A 10 -1.69 -9.89 9.81
CA LYS A 10 -1.99 -11.25 9.32
C LYS A 10 -1.57 -11.47 7.86
N TYR A 11 -1.49 -10.42 7.05
CA TYR A 11 -0.89 -10.47 5.72
C TYR A 11 0.65 -10.47 5.73
N GLY A 12 1.27 -10.33 6.90
CA GLY A 12 2.72 -10.33 7.08
C GLY A 12 3.36 -8.94 7.05
N VAL A 13 2.58 -7.88 7.12
CA VAL A 13 3.11 -6.52 7.27
C VAL A 13 3.70 -6.36 8.67
N THR A 14 4.98 -6.03 8.74
CA THR A 14 5.71 -5.85 10.00
C THR A 14 6.07 -4.39 10.29
N THR A 15 6.06 -3.55 9.26
CA THR A 15 6.46 -2.14 9.38
C THR A 15 5.56 -1.25 8.53
N ILE A 16 5.15 -0.11 9.10
CA ILE A 16 4.42 0.96 8.41
C ILE A 16 5.21 2.26 8.57
N PHE A 17 5.39 2.98 7.48
CA PHE A 17 6.06 4.28 7.44
C PHE A 17 5.03 5.39 7.32
N GLY A 18 5.15 6.46 8.10
CA GLY A 18 4.15 7.53 8.04
C GLY A 18 4.43 8.68 8.98
N ILE A 19 3.50 9.63 8.99
CA ILE A 19 3.49 10.75 9.92
C ILE A 19 2.14 10.73 10.63
N PRO A 20 2.11 10.72 11.98
CA PRO A 20 0.88 10.88 12.72
C PRO A 20 0.22 12.23 12.40
N GLY A 21 -1.06 12.20 12.10
CA GLY A 21 -1.85 13.39 11.83
C GLY A 21 -3.30 13.21 12.26
N VAL A 22 -4.06 14.30 12.30
CA VAL A 22 -5.44 14.32 12.80
C VAL A 22 -6.31 13.24 12.15
N HIS A 23 -6.14 13.02 10.84
CA HIS A 23 -6.95 12.05 10.10
C HIS A 23 -6.49 10.60 10.25
N THR A 24 -5.32 10.35 10.87
CA THR A 24 -4.77 8.99 11.07
C THR A 24 -4.66 8.59 12.53
N LEU A 25 -5.27 9.36 13.46
CA LEU A 25 -5.15 9.12 14.90
C LEU A 25 -5.64 7.74 15.32
N ASP A 26 -6.72 7.23 14.74
CA ASP A 26 -7.25 5.91 15.08
C ASP A 26 -6.30 4.79 14.62
N PHE A 27 -5.64 4.95 13.47
CA PHE A 27 -4.57 4.06 13.05
C PHE A 27 -3.36 4.13 13.97
N CYS A 28 -2.91 5.35 14.31
CA CYS A 28 -1.77 5.55 15.21
C CYS A 28 -2.02 4.94 16.60
N ARG A 29 -3.24 5.09 17.14
CA ARG A 29 -3.65 4.44 18.38
C ARG A 29 -3.53 2.92 18.26
N SER A 30 -4.07 2.34 17.20
CA SER A 30 -4.02 0.89 16.96
C SER A 30 -2.58 0.34 16.82
N LEU A 31 -1.65 1.17 16.35
CA LEU A 31 -0.23 0.84 16.26
C LEU A 31 0.51 0.91 17.61
N THR A 32 -0.03 1.64 18.60
CA THR A 32 0.63 1.89 19.90
C THR A 32 0.06 1.08 21.05
N ASP A 33 -1.23 0.75 21.03
CA ASP A 33 -1.98 0.25 22.20
C ASP A 33 -1.63 -1.18 22.65
N LYS A 34 -0.82 -1.92 21.90
CA LYS A 34 -0.46 -3.31 22.25
C LYS A 34 1.07 -3.52 22.27
N PRO A 35 1.82 -2.91 23.21
CA PRO A 35 3.28 -2.96 23.20
C PRO A 35 3.88 -4.37 23.35
N SER A 36 3.15 -5.31 23.95
CA SER A 36 3.59 -6.69 24.20
C SER A 36 3.14 -7.69 23.13
N ASP A 37 2.44 -7.26 22.08
CA ASP A 37 1.99 -8.15 21.02
C ASP A 37 3.17 -8.51 20.10
N PRO A 38 3.55 -9.81 19.98
CA PRO A 38 4.63 -10.24 19.10
C PRO A 38 4.32 -9.98 17.61
N ASN A 39 3.06 -9.81 17.25
CA ASN A 39 2.63 -9.49 15.88
C ASN A 39 2.43 -7.99 15.66
N LYS A 40 2.90 -7.16 16.59
CA LYS A 40 2.76 -5.71 16.50
C LYS A 40 3.50 -5.16 15.28
N ILE A 41 2.78 -4.40 14.46
CA ILE A 41 3.39 -3.65 13.36
C ILE A 41 4.20 -2.48 13.93
N ARG A 42 5.46 -2.35 13.53
CA ARG A 42 6.32 -1.22 13.89
C ARG A 42 5.92 0.00 13.07
N HIS A 43 5.65 1.12 13.72
CA HIS A 43 5.51 2.41 13.06
C HIS A 43 6.86 3.14 13.03
N VAL A 44 7.28 3.56 11.84
CA VAL A 44 8.48 4.37 11.62
C VAL A 44 8.05 5.75 11.17
N GLN A 45 8.30 6.75 12.01
CA GLN A 45 7.92 8.11 11.72
C GLN A 45 8.87 8.76 10.71
N ALA A 46 8.30 9.30 9.64
CA ALA A 46 8.98 10.14 8.68
C ALA A 46 8.86 11.63 9.06
N ARG A 47 9.56 12.50 8.34
CA ARG A 47 9.43 13.96 8.47
C ARG A 47 8.64 14.61 7.33
N ASN A 48 8.37 13.84 6.29
CA ASN A 48 7.57 14.22 5.12
C ASN A 48 6.97 12.96 4.51
N GLU A 49 5.77 13.01 3.95
CA GLU A 49 5.07 11.85 3.41
C GLU A 49 5.73 11.29 2.14
N GLN A 50 6.41 12.12 1.35
CA GLN A 50 7.28 11.64 0.27
C GLN A 50 8.38 10.75 0.83
N GLY A 51 9.00 11.15 1.95
CA GLY A 51 9.98 10.34 2.66
C GLY A 51 9.38 9.04 3.18
N ALA A 52 8.15 9.06 3.73
CA ALA A 52 7.45 7.84 4.14
C ALA A 52 7.23 6.89 2.96
N GLY A 53 6.81 7.42 1.82
CA GLY A 53 6.65 6.65 0.59
C GLY A 53 7.97 6.03 0.12
N PHE A 54 9.07 6.77 0.11
CA PHE A 54 10.38 6.25 -0.27
C PHE A 54 10.97 5.27 0.76
N MET A 55 10.66 5.41 2.06
CA MET A 55 10.99 4.39 3.05
C MET A 55 10.25 3.07 2.77
N ALA A 56 8.97 3.13 2.42
CA ALA A 56 8.19 1.97 2.03
C ALA A 56 8.70 1.34 0.72
N GLU A 57 9.08 2.15 -0.26
CA GLU A 57 9.74 1.70 -1.48
C GLU A 57 11.05 0.98 -1.19
N GLY A 58 11.93 1.61 -0.39
CA GLY A 58 13.20 1.02 0.02
C GLY A 58 13.04 -0.29 0.78
N TRP A 59 12.00 -0.38 1.63
CA TRP A 59 11.62 -1.62 2.30
C TRP A 59 11.28 -2.71 1.28
N ALA A 60 10.41 -2.40 0.31
CA ALA A 60 10.02 -3.37 -0.71
C ALA A 60 11.22 -3.85 -1.55
N ARG A 61 12.16 -2.96 -1.88
CA ARG A 61 13.40 -3.32 -2.60
C ARG A 61 14.31 -4.23 -1.78
N ALA A 62 14.49 -3.92 -0.51
CA ALA A 62 15.45 -4.61 0.33
C ALA A 62 14.96 -5.97 0.81
N THR A 63 13.67 -6.11 1.06
CA THR A 63 13.08 -7.32 1.65
C THR A 63 12.36 -8.20 0.65
N GLY A 64 11.89 -7.64 -0.46
CA GLY A 64 10.95 -8.31 -1.37
C GLY A 64 9.51 -8.35 -0.85
N ASP A 65 9.24 -7.81 0.33
CA ASP A 65 7.92 -7.74 0.94
C ASP A 65 7.20 -6.44 0.55
N VAL A 66 5.92 -6.35 0.91
CA VAL A 66 5.11 -5.16 0.64
C VAL A 66 5.57 -3.99 1.52
N GLY A 67 5.95 -2.88 0.89
CA GLY A 67 6.14 -1.62 1.59
C GLY A 67 4.81 -0.95 1.89
N VAL A 68 4.60 -0.47 3.12
CA VAL A 68 3.34 0.17 3.53
C VAL A 68 3.61 1.58 4.03
N ALA A 69 2.94 2.56 3.43
CA ALA A 69 2.94 3.94 3.90
C ALA A 69 1.53 4.34 4.38
N LEU A 70 1.48 5.07 5.50
CA LEU A 70 0.25 5.62 6.09
C LEU A 70 0.35 7.14 6.13
N VAL A 71 -0.58 7.81 5.45
CA VAL A 71 -0.55 9.27 5.30
C VAL A 71 -1.91 9.92 5.57
N ILE A 72 -1.91 11.20 5.88
CA ILE A 72 -3.14 12.00 5.99
C ILE A 72 -3.76 12.24 4.60
N SER A 73 -4.97 12.78 4.59
CA SER A 73 -5.67 13.20 3.37
C SER A 73 -4.98 14.37 2.66
N GLY A 74 -5.36 14.64 1.42
CA GLY A 74 -4.94 15.77 0.63
C GLY A 74 -3.43 15.86 0.45
N PRO A 75 -2.73 16.80 1.13
CA PRO A 75 -1.29 16.99 0.98
C PRO A 75 -0.47 15.75 1.33
N GLY A 76 -0.93 14.90 2.22
CA GLY A 76 -0.25 13.63 2.52
C GLY A 76 -0.21 12.71 1.31
N VAL A 77 -1.31 12.60 0.59
CA VAL A 77 -1.41 11.79 -0.64
C VAL A 77 -0.60 12.40 -1.78
N THR A 78 -0.70 13.72 -2.00
CA THR A 78 0.06 14.38 -3.06
C THR A 78 1.57 14.31 -2.81
N ASN A 79 2.04 14.45 -1.57
CA ASN A 79 3.45 14.26 -1.21
C ASN A 79 3.92 12.81 -1.46
N ALA A 80 3.12 11.81 -1.10
CA ALA A 80 3.48 10.40 -1.29
C ALA A 80 3.42 9.94 -2.76
N SER A 81 2.74 10.67 -3.63
CA SER A 81 2.51 10.27 -5.04
C SER A 81 3.80 10.10 -5.84
N THR A 82 4.88 10.83 -5.51
CA THR A 82 6.19 10.66 -6.15
C THR A 82 6.72 9.22 -5.96
N ALA A 83 6.64 8.69 -4.74
CA ALA A 83 7.07 7.32 -4.47
C ALA A 83 6.17 6.29 -5.16
N LEU A 84 4.85 6.55 -5.26
CA LEU A 84 3.95 5.70 -6.04
C LEU A 84 4.36 5.64 -7.51
N GLY A 85 4.65 6.78 -8.13
CA GLY A 85 5.12 6.84 -9.53
C GLY A 85 6.40 6.04 -9.73
N GLN A 86 7.36 6.16 -8.81
CA GLN A 86 8.61 5.38 -8.85
C GLN A 86 8.33 3.87 -8.70
N CYS A 87 7.53 3.47 -7.74
CA CYS A 87 7.15 2.06 -7.55
C CYS A 87 6.37 1.50 -8.74
N TYR A 88 5.55 2.33 -9.39
CA TYR A 88 4.84 1.92 -10.59
C TYR A 88 5.82 1.61 -11.73
N ALA A 89 6.78 2.50 -11.99
CA ALA A 89 7.79 2.29 -13.03
C ALA A 89 8.62 1.01 -12.76
N ASP A 90 9.05 0.81 -11.52
CA ASP A 90 9.95 -0.28 -11.12
C ASP A 90 9.24 -1.57 -10.73
N SER A 91 7.91 -1.61 -10.79
CA SER A 91 7.12 -2.81 -10.45
C SER A 91 7.34 -3.27 -9.01
N LEU A 92 7.29 -2.34 -8.07
CA LEU A 92 7.45 -2.62 -6.64
C LEU A 92 6.09 -2.69 -5.94
N PRO A 93 5.92 -3.61 -4.98
CA PRO A 93 4.71 -3.71 -4.18
C PRO A 93 4.71 -2.62 -3.10
N LEU A 94 3.92 -1.58 -3.28
CA LEU A 94 3.71 -0.54 -2.30
C LEU A 94 2.22 -0.35 -2.04
N LEU A 95 1.82 -0.43 -0.77
CA LEU A 95 0.49 -0.10 -0.31
C LEU A 95 0.51 1.28 0.35
N LEU A 96 -0.15 2.25 -0.29
CA LEU A 96 -0.45 3.52 0.33
C LEU A 96 -1.81 3.42 1.01
N ILE A 97 -1.85 3.62 2.30
CA ILE A 97 -3.09 3.82 3.06
C ILE A 97 -3.18 5.29 3.40
N SER A 98 -4.27 5.93 3.01
CA SER A 98 -4.52 7.31 3.40
C SER A 98 -5.82 7.44 4.16
N ALA A 99 -5.91 8.47 4.97
CA ALA A 99 -7.19 8.91 5.48
C ALA A 99 -7.91 9.77 4.43
N GLU A 100 -9.19 9.98 4.64
CA GLU A 100 -10.01 11.01 3.99
C GLU A 100 -10.87 11.73 5.03
N PRO A 101 -11.34 12.96 4.75
CA PRO A 101 -12.39 13.58 5.53
C PRO A 101 -13.61 12.67 5.69
N LYS A 102 -14.58 13.06 6.52
CA LYS A 102 -15.82 12.28 6.68
C LYS A 102 -16.52 12.03 5.35
N SER A 103 -17.05 10.84 5.18
CA SER A 103 -17.76 10.42 3.96
C SER A 103 -18.81 11.41 3.49
N GLU A 104 -19.53 12.03 4.44
CA GLU A 104 -20.55 13.03 4.15
C GLU A 104 -20.03 14.32 3.51
N SER A 105 -18.73 14.64 3.67
CA SER A 105 -18.12 15.89 3.13
C SER A 105 -17.40 15.67 1.80
N LEU A 106 -17.16 14.43 1.40
CA LEU A 106 -16.37 14.12 0.21
C LEU A 106 -16.99 14.74 -1.05
N GLY A 107 -16.16 15.46 -1.81
CA GLY A 107 -16.53 16.07 -3.09
C GLY A 107 -17.48 17.28 -2.99
N LYS A 108 -17.76 17.81 -1.79
CA LYS A 108 -18.71 18.91 -1.60
C LYS A 108 -18.09 20.30 -1.59
N GLY A 109 -16.75 20.41 -1.55
CA GLY A 109 -16.06 21.71 -1.57
C GLY A 109 -16.40 22.57 -0.33
N GLN A 110 -16.52 21.94 0.84
CA GLN A 110 -16.89 22.60 2.08
C GLN A 110 -15.72 23.25 2.82
N GLY A 111 -14.49 23.08 2.29
CA GLY A 111 -13.27 23.61 2.90
C GLY A 111 -12.90 22.88 4.18
N VAL A 112 -13.25 21.59 4.32
CA VAL A 112 -12.79 20.78 5.44
C VAL A 112 -11.28 20.56 5.38
N LEU A 113 -10.66 20.31 6.53
CA LEU A 113 -9.20 20.19 6.62
C LEU A 113 -8.65 19.20 5.58
N HIS A 114 -7.67 19.67 4.80
CA HIS A 114 -7.01 18.87 3.75
C HIS A 114 -7.94 18.33 2.65
N GLU A 115 -9.10 18.94 2.48
CA GLU A 115 -10.01 18.59 1.39
C GLU A 115 -9.35 18.81 0.03
N ILE A 116 -9.48 17.83 -0.85
CA ILE A 116 -9.25 17.95 -2.29
C ILE A 116 -10.45 17.38 -3.02
N THR A 117 -10.64 17.77 -4.27
CA THR A 117 -11.86 17.44 -5.03
C THR A 117 -12.11 15.94 -5.10
N GLU A 118 -11.09 15.15 -5.39
CA GLU A 118 -11.22 13.70 -5.53
C GLU A 118 -9.86 13.01 -5.31
N GLN A 119 -9.63 12.54 -4.09
CA GLN A 119 -8.32 12.05 -3.66
C GLN A 119 -7.84 10.85 -4.47
N LYS A 120 -8.70 9.90 -4.76
CA LYS A 120 -8.33 8.71 -5.50
C LYS A 120 -7.81 9.01 -6.90
N LYS A 121 -8.31 10.05 -7.57
CA LYS A 121 -7.84 10.46 -8.91
C LYS A 121 -6.41 10.98 -8.93
N VAL A 122 -5.88 11.44 -7.80
CA VAL A 122 -4.48 11.86 -7.70
C VAL A 122 -3.54 10.69 -7.93
N THR A 123 -3.90 9.52 -7.46
CA THR A 123 -3.05 8.32 -7.46
C THR A 123 -3.47 7.27 -8.49
N GLU A 124 -4.67 7.38 -9.05
CA GLU A 124 -5.21 6.43 -10.04
C GLU A 124 -4.22 6.13 -11.19
N PRO A 125 -3.59 7.13 -11.84
CA PRO A 125 -2.62 6.87 -12.91
C PRO A 125 -1.27 6.30 -12.43
N LEU A 126 -1.03 6.29 -11.12
CA LEU A 126 0.22 5.85 -10.48
C LEU A 126 0.10 4.50 -9.77
N THR A 127 -1.06 3.85 -9.87
CA THR A 127 -1.38 2.64 -9.09
C THR A 127 -2.07 1.60 -9.97
N ALA A 128 -2.08 0.35 -9.51
CA ALA A 128 -2.91 -0.69 -10.14
C ALA A 128 -4.40 -0.42 -9.90
N PHE A 129 -4.73 0.12 -8.74
CA PHE A 129 -6.02 0.73 -8.44
C PHE A 129 -5.87 1.71 -7.27
N SER A 130 -6.78 2.66 -7.22
CA SER A 130 -6.96 3.61 -6.13
C SER A 130 -8.44 3.63 -5.76
N GLU A 131 -8.76 3.30 -4.51
CA GLU A 131 -10.16 3.20 -4.07
C GLU A 131 -10.38 3.82 -2.70
N THR A 132 -11.59 4.38 -2.54
CA THR A 132 -12.08 4.89 -1.26
C THR A 132 -13.03 3.88 -0.63
N VAL A 133 -12.74 3.50 0.60
CA VAL A 133 -13.58 2.61 1.42
C VAL A 133 -14.90 3.30 1.73
N LYS A 134 -16.01 2.63 1.46
CA LYS A 134 -17.36 3.13 1.73
C LYS A 134 -17.97 2.53 3.00
N THR A 135 -17.58 1.31 3.31
CA THR A 135 -17.99 0.58 4.53
C THR A 135 -16.80 -0.19 5.10
N PRO A 136 -16.78 -0.50 6.40
CA PRO A 136 -15.69 -1.31 6.96
C PRO A 136 -15.48 -2.64 6.23
N ASN A 137 -16.53 -3.24 5.67
CA ASN A 137 -16.45 -4.52 4.98
C ASN A 137 -15.71 -4.45 3.62
N ASP A 138 -15.50 -3.28 3.08
CA ASP A 138 -14.70 -3.11 1.85
C ASP A 138 -13.21 -3.34 2.12
N VAL A 139 -12.74 -3.09 3.35
CA VAL A 139 -11.32 -3.18 3.71
C VAL A 139 -10.72 -4.55 3.41
N PRO A 140 -11.30 -5.67 3.91
CA PRO A 140 -10.73 -6.99 3.62
C PRO A 140 -10.75 -7.34 2.13
N ILE A 141 -11.74 -6.86 1.37
CA ILE A 141 -11.84 -7.09 -0.08
C ILE A 141 -10.73 -6.34 -0.82
N LEU A 142 -10.56 -5.05 -0.53
CA LEU A 142 -9.54 -4.22 -1.17
C LEU A 142 -8.12 -4.66 -0.78
N LEU A 143 -7.89 -5.09 0.46
CA LEU A 143 -6.60 -5.65 0.87
C LEU A 143 -6.32 -6.98 0.17
N GLU A 144 -7.31 -7.87 0.02
CA GLU A 144 -7.15 -9.10 -0.77
C GLU A 144 -6.73 -8.79 -2.21
N GLN A 145 -7.42 -7.86 -2.87
CA GLN A 145 -7.09 -7.45 -4.22
C GLN A 145 -5.66 -6.88 -4.32
N ALA A 146 -5.26 -6.03 -3.36
CA ALA A 146 -3.93 -5.47 -3.29
C ALA A 146 -2.87 -6.56 -3.14
N PHE A 147 -3.02 -7.46 -2.16
CA PHE A 147 -2.06 -8.53 -1.92
C PHE A 147 -2.03 -9.58 -3.05
N THR A 148 -3.15 -9.79 -3.75
CA THR A 148 -3.17 -10.59 -4.98
C THR A 148 -2.30 -9.97 -6.07
N ILE A 149 -2.39 -8.65 -6.30
CA ILE A 149 -1.53 -7.95 -7.25
C ILE A 149 -0.07 -8.08 -6.82
N PHE A 150 0.25 -7.83 -5.56
CA PHE A 150 1.62 -7.86 -5.06
C PHE A 150 2.28 -9.25 -5.18
N ARG A 151 1.53 -10.33 -4.94
CA ARG A 151 2.07 -11.69 -4.80
C ARG A 151 1.91 -12.55 -6.04
N SER A 152 0.87 -12.33 -6.85
CA SER A 152 0.49 -13.25 -7.93
C SER A 152 0.66 -12.65 -9.32
N LYS A 153 0.88 -11.34 -9.44
CA LYS A 153 1.02 -10.62 -10.69
C LYS A 153 2.35 -9.86 -10.74
N ARG A 154 2.56 -9.10 -11.82
CA ARG A 154 3.60 -8.06 -11.84
C ARG A 154 3.18 -6.99 -10.82
N PRO A 155 3.96 -6.75 -9.76
CA PRO A 155 3.57 -5.80 -8.73
C PRO A 155 3.38 -4.38 -9.28
N ARG A 156 2.42 -3.68 -8.73
CA ARG A 156 2.18 -2.25 -8.92
C ARG A 156 1.69 -1.68 -7.60
N PRO A 157 1.98 -0.43 -7.28
CA PRO A 157 1.45 0.17 -6.07
C PRO A 157 -0.08 0.19 -6.06
N VAL A 158 -0.64 0.23 -4.87
CA VAL A 158 -2.09 0.32 -4.63
C VAL A 158 -2.33 1.44 -3.62
N HIS A 159 -3.40 2.19 -3.81
CA HIS A 159 -3.85 3.19 -2.85
C HIS A 159 -5.25 2.87 -2.34
N ILE A 160 -5.40 2.88 -1.02
CA ILE A 160 -6.68 2.68 -0.32
C ILE A 160 -6.90 3.88 0.62
N SER A 161 -7.92 4.67 0.34
CA SER A 161 -8.36 5.78 1.18
C SER A 161 -9.44 5.32 2.15
N ILE A 162 -9.33 5.67 3.42
CA ILE A 162 -10.29 5.30 4.46
C ILE A 162 -10.80 6.55 5.18
N PRO A 163 -12.06 6.95 4.97
CA PRO A 163 -12.67 8.09 5.64
C PRO A 163 -12.65 7.96 7.17
N ILE A 164 -12.48 9.07 7.88
CA ILE A 164 -12.32 9.06 9.35
C ILE A 164 -13.54 8.50 10.09
N ASP A 165 -14.74 8.70 9.57
CA ASP A 165 -15.96 8.12 10.12
C ASP A 165 -16.04 6.61 9.94
N ILE A 166 -15.46 6.08 8.85
CA ILE A 166 -15.33 4.62 8.62
C ILE A 166 -14.22 4.03 9.51
N GLN A 167 -13.10 4.75 9.70
CA GLN A 167 -12.02 4.30 10.61
C GLN A 167 -12.52 4.04 12.03
N ALA A 168 -13.47 4.85 12.50
CA ALA A 168 -14.04 4.79 13.84
C ALA A 168 -15.14 3.72 14.01
N GLN A 169 -15.68 3.18 12.91
CA GLN A 169 -16.78 2.22 13.02
C GLN A 169 -16.31 0.90 13.64
N PRO A 170 -17.09 0.35 14.61
CA PRO A 170 -16.80 -0.96 15.16
C PRO A 170 -17.05 -2.05 14.13
N VAL A 171 -16.23 -3.09 14.16
CA VAL A 171 -16.43 -4.31 13.37
C VAL A 171 -16.57 -5.51 14.32
N ASN A 172 -17.57 -6.33 14.08
CA ASN A 172 -17.88 -7.47 14.93
C ASN A 172 -17.25 -8.78 14.44
N THR A 173 -16.42 -8.72 13.39
CA THR A 173 -15.82 -9.89 12.76
C THR A 173 -14.30 -9.83 12.85
N ASN A 174 -13.70 -10.94 13.23
CA ASN A 174 -12.25 -11.11 13.16
C ASN A 174 -11.88 -11.41 11.70
N TRP A 175 -11.46 -10.39 10.96
CA TRP A 175 -11.02 -10.52 9.57
C TRP A 175 -9.82 -11.47 9.46
N LYS A 176 -9.84 -12.29 8.42
CA LYS A 176 -8.75 -13.19 8.07
C LYS A 176 -8.25 -12.86 6.67
N PRO A 177 -6.93 -13.04 6.40
CA PRO A 177 -6.43 -12.95 5.04
C PRO A 177 -7.17 -13.90 4.12
N ILE A 178 -7.57 -13.41 2.96
CA ILE A 178 -8.05 -14.26 1.87
C ILE A 178 -6.81 -14.79 1.15
N PRO A 179 -6.70 -16.11 0.89
CA PRO A 179 -5.56 -16.69 0.21
C PRO A 179 -5.34 -16.08 -1.17
N THR A 180 -4.14 -15.62 -1.44
CA THR A 180 -3.78 -15.11 -2.76
C THR A 180 -3.42 -16.26 -3.69
N PRO A 181 -3.79 -16.21 -4.99
CA PRO A 181 -3.37 -17.21 -5.95
C PRO A 181 -1.84 -17.31 -6.03
N PRO A 182 -1.27 -18.49 -6.28
CA PRO A 182 0.17 -18.61 -6.50
C PRO A 182 0.58 -17.88 -7.78
N ARG A 183 1.85 -17.49 -7.87
CA ARG A 183 2.39 -16.95 -9.12
C ARG A 183 2.31 -18.01 -10.22
N PRO A 184 1.96 -17.63 -11.46
CA PRO A 184 2.04 -18.54 -12.59
C PRO A 184 3.48 -19.06 -12.73
N LYS A 185 3.61 -20.34 -13.02
CA LYS A 185 4.90 -20.96 -13.36
C LYS A 185 5.04 -21.04 -14.86
N ALA A 186 6.27 -20.87 -15.37
CA ALA A 186 6.57 -21.13 -16.75
C ALA A 186 6.40 -22.63 -17.08
N SER A 187 6.01 -22.96 -18.31
CA SER A 187 6.01 -24.34 -18.77
C SER A 187 7.44 -24.87 -18.92
N GLU A 188 7.63 -26.18 -18.85
CA GLU A 188 8.94 -26.82 -19.08
C GLU A 188 9.48 -26.50 -20.48
N ASP A 189 8.60 -26.39 -21.49
CA ASP A 189 8.95 -26.00 -22.85
C ASP A 189 9.47 -24.56 -22.92
N ASP A 190 8.81 -23.60 -22.24
CA ASP A 190 9.26 -22.21 -22.18
C ASP A 190 10.58 -22.09 -21.44
N LEU A 191 10.76 -22.83 -20.33
CA LEU A 191 12.02 -22.89 -19.61
C LEU A 191 13.15 -23.43 -20.50
N SER A 192 12.91 -24.50 -21.23
CA SER A 192 13.89 -25.09 -22.15
C SER A 192 14.28 -24.12 -23.29
N LYS A 193 13.30 -23.41 -23.85
CA LYS A 193 13.55 -22.37 -24.86
C LYS A 193 14.37 -21.22 -24.28
N ALA A 194 14.01 -20.73 -23.06
CA ALA A 194 14.75 -19.67 -22.40
C ALA A 194 16.21 -20.07 -22.10
N ILE A 195 16.43 -21.30 -21.61
CA ILE A 195 17.77 -21.83 -21.36
C ILE A 195 18.58 -21.87 -22.65
N SER A 196 18.00 -22.39 -23.77
CA SER A 196 18.65 -22.42 -25.07
C SER A 196 19.07 -21.02 -25.52
N LEU A 197 18.18 -20.02 -25.42
CA LEU A 197 18.48 -18.64 -25.78
C LEU A 197 19.60 -18.04 -24.94
N ILE A 198 19.61 -18.28 -23.65
CA ILE A 198 20.66 -17.79 -22.72
C ILE A 198 22.00 -18.46 -23.06
N THR A 199 22.01 -19.78 -23.35
CA THR A 199 23.22 -20.53 -23.60
C THR A 199 23.90 -20.12 -24.91
N VAL A 200 23.14 -19.72 -25.94
CA VAL A 200 23.67 -19.27 -27.23
C VAL A 200 23.86 -17.76 -27.32
N SER A 201 23.36 -16.99 -26.33
CA SER A 201 23.51 -15.56 -26.36
C SER A 201 24.91 -15.14 -25.93
N TYR A 202 25.54 -14.31 -26.77
CA TYR A 202 26.82 -13.67 -26.46
C TYR A 202 26.56 -12.19 -26.20
N THR A 203 26.29 -11.85 -24.92
CA THR A 203 25.99 -10.48 -24.53
C THR A 203 27.05 -10.02 -23.53
N HIS A 204 27.77 -8.94 -23.86
CA HIS A 204 28.67 -8.28 -22.92
C HIS A 204 28.42 -6.76 -22.95
N LEU A 205 28.60 -6.14 -21.81
CA LEU A 205 28.58 -4.67 -21.71
C LEU A 205 29.93 -4.13 -22.16
N THR A 206 29.95 -3.36 -23.22
CA THR A 206 31.10 -2.53 -23.59
C THR A 206 30.91 -1.16 -22.94
N LEU A 207 31.83 -0.74 -22.08
CA LEU A 207 31.88 0.64 -21.65
C LEU A 207 32.34 1.49 -22.83
N PRO A 208 31.70 2.65 -23.09
CA PRO A 208 32.24 3.60 -24.07
C PRO A 208 33.63 4.04 -23.60
N THR A 209 34.62 3.88 -24.48
CA THR A 209 35.99 4.38 -24.29
C THR A 209 36.02 5.88 -24.47
#